data_67cd2c61694861ea6e3de9f7a35e33de
#
_entry.id   67cd2c61694861ea6e3de9f7a35e33de
#
_cell.length_a   1.000
_cell.length_b   1.000
_cell.length_c   1.000
_cell.angle_alpha   90.00
_cell.angle_beta   90.00
_cell.angle_gamma   90.00
#
_symmetry.space_group_name_H-M   'P 1'
#
loop_
_entity.id
_entity.type
_entity.pdbx_description
1 polymer ?
#
loop_
_entity_poly.entity_id
_entity_poly.type
_entity_poly.pdbx_seq_one_letter_code
_entity_poly.pdbx_strand_id
1 'polypeptide(L)'
;FTKTAVTGGYECTYTPKTALADGQHTISIEASDNDGNKASAKTVTFTIDTIPPTLTVTNPSEGLITNKPSLVVSGKTDDATSKPVSVTINGTAVSVNTDGTFSKEITLASGVNTITVIATDKAGKTTTVTRKVTLDTAAPVFKSATLTPNPVDCGKTFVISVEVID
;
A
#
# COMPACT_ATOMS: atom_id res chain seq x y z
N PHE A 1 -16.41 -20.73 -30.99
CA PHE A 1 -17.33 -20.96 -29.88
C PHE A 1 -17.94 -22.38 -29.99
N THR A 2 -18.33 -22.93 -28.87
CA THR A 2 -19.11 -24.17 -28.76
C THR A 2 -20.58 -23.86 -28.52
N LYS A 3 -21.48 -24.63 -29.14
CA LYS A 3 -22.94 -24.49 -29.00
C LYS A 3 -23.47 -25.78 -28.42
N THR A 4 -24.12 -25.72 -27.24
CA THR A 4 -24.70 -26.88 -26.55
C THR A 4 -26.19 -26.69 -26.42
N ALA A 5 -27.00 -27.69 -26.78
CA ALA A 5 -28.43 -27.64 -26.61
C ALA A 5 -28.80 -27.70 -25.12
N VAL A 6 -29.71 -26.81 -24.69
CA VAL A 6 -30.30 -26.76 -23.35
C VAL A 6 -31.83 -26.69 -23.46
N THR A 7 -32.54 -26.90 -22.35
CA THR A 7 -34.01 -26.79 -22.35
C THR A 7 -34.44 -25.39 -22.78
N GLY A 8 -35.14 -25.31 -23.94
CA GLY A 8 -35.63 -24.03 -24.48
C GLY A 8 -34.66 -23.22 -25.31
N GLY A 9 -33.47 -23.77 -25.64
CA GLY A 9 -32.53 -23.04 -26.48
C GLY A 9 -31.11 -23.64 -26.58
N TYR A 10 -30.14 -22.76 -26.59
CA TYR A 10 -28.72 -23.11 -26.70
C TYR A 10 -27.87 -22.29 -25.76
N GLU A 11 -26.89 -22.92 -25.14
CA GLU A 11 -25.77 -22.28 -24.47
C GLU A 11 -24.60 -22.16 -25.46
N CYS A 12 -24.03 -20.96 -25.57
CA CYS A 12 -22.88 -20.68 -26.43
C CYS A 12 -21.71 -20.23 -25.59
N THR A 13 -20.61 -20.98 -25.62
CA THR A 13 -19.36 -20.67 -24.90
C THR A 13 -18.30 -20.26 -25.91
N TYR A 14 -17.64 -19.14 -25.63
CA TYR A 14 -16.51 -18.65 -26.40
C TYR A 14 -15.30 -18.47 -25.49
N THR A 15 -14.19 -19.08 -25.86
CA THR A 15 -12.89 -18.88 -25.21
C THR A 15 -11.94 -18.23 -26.22
N PRO A 16 -11.40 -17.04 -25.92
CA PRO A 16 -10.40 -16.40 -26.79
C PRO A 16 -9.18 -17.31 -26.97
N LYS A 17 -8.67 -17.42 -28.20
CA LYS A 17 -7.47 -18.19 -28.54
C LYS A 17 -6.18 -17.49 -28.13
N THR A 18 -6.21 -16.17 -28.00
CA THR A 18 -5.11 -15.32 -27.54
C THR A 18 -5.56 -14.55 -26.29
N ALA A 19 -4.61 -14.31 -25.40
CA ALA A 19 -4.87 -13.46 -24.23
C ALA A 19 -5.31 -12.06 -24.68
N LEU A 20 -6.32 -11.50 -24.02
CA LEU A 20 -6.75 -10.13 -24.22
C LEU A 20 -5.76 -9.19 -23.53
N ALA A 21 -5.54 -8.03 -24.12
CA ALA A 21 -4.72 -6.97 -23.52
C ALA A 21 -5.43 -6.35 -22.31
N ASP A 22 -4.66 -5.69 -21.43
CA ASP A 22 -5.26 -4.88 -20.37
C ASP A 22 -6.10 -3.74 -20.94
N GLY A 23 -7.21 -3.45 -20.28
CA GLY A 23 -8.17 -2.42 -20.67
C GLY A 23 -9.60 -2.93 -20.75
N GLN A 24 -10.49 -2.04 -21.20
CA GLN A 24 -11.90 -2.33 -21.34
C GLN A 24 -12.18 -3.06 -22.66
N HIS A 25 -12.94 -4.13 -22.60
CA HIS A 25 -13.40 -4.93 -23.73
C HIS A 25 -14.92 -4.95 -23.79
N THR A 26 -15.47 -4.97 -25.01
CA THR A 26 -16.90 -5.11 -25.26
C THR A 26 -17.15 -6.29 -26.19
N ILE A 27 -18.04 -7.18 -25.79
CA ILE A 27 -18.52 -8.27 -26.62
C ILE A 27 -19.93 -7.90 -27.09
N SER A 28 -20.17 -7.94 -28.41
CA SER A 28 -21.50 -7.89 -29.00
C SER A 28 -21.94 -9.30 -29.36
N ILE A 29 -23.15 -9.66 -28.89
CA ILE A 29 -23.76 -10.96 -29.15
C ILE A 29 -24.94 -10.72 -30.06
N GLU A 30 -24.93 -11.38 -31.23
CA GLU A 30 -25.98 -11.33 -32.22
C GLU A 30 -26.51 -12.75 -32.44
N ALA A 31 -27.81 -12.87 -32.68
CA ALA A 31 -28.44 -14.13 -33.04
C ALA A 31 -29.44 -13.91 -34.15
N SER A 32 -29.54 -14.91 -35.03
CA SER A 32 -30.59 -14.97 -36.08
C SER A 32 -31.18 -16.38 -36.13
N ASP A 33 -32.45 -16.48 -36.50
CA ASP A 33 -33.10 -17.75 -36.81
C ASP A 33 -32.76 -18.22 -38.23
N ASN A 34 -33.25 -19.39 -38.63
CA ASN A 34 -33.02 -19.97 -39.95
C ASN A 34 -33.73 -19.20 -41.06
N ASP A 35 -34.71 -18.40 -40.75
CA ASP A 35 -35.51 -17.60 -41.67
C ASP A 35 -34.90 -16.19 -41.84
N GLY A 36 -33.80 -15.87 -41.12
CA GLY A 36 -33.06 -14.63 -41.21
C GLY A 36 -33.55 -13.53 -40.28
N ASN A 37 -34.51 -13.80 -39.38
CA ASN A 37 -34.93 -12.83 -38.37
C ASN A 37 -33.83 -12.65 -37.33
N LYS A 38 -33.49 -11.38 -37.00
CA LYS A 38 -32.43 -11.04 -36.08
C LYS A 38 -32.97 -10.65 -34.70
N ALA A 39 -32.36 -11.18 -33.67
CA ALA A 39 -32.57 -10.71 -32.31
C ALA A 39 -31.88 -9.34 -32.11
N SER A 40 -32.40 -8.54 -31.16
CA SER A 40 -31.68 -7.33 -30.75
C SER A 40 -30.32 -7.71 -30.16
N ALA A 41 -29.25 -7.05 -30.65
CA ALA A 41 -27.90 -7.27 -30.19
C ALA A 41 -27.79 -7.03 -28.65
N LYS A 42 -27.02 -7.86 -27.97
CA LYS A 42 -26.66 -7.70 -26.55
C LYS A 42 -25.18 -7.41 -26.45
N THR A 43 -24.82 -6.39 -25.65
CA THR A 43 -23.45 -6.03 -25.39
C THR A 43 -23.10 -6.31 -23.92
N VAL A 44 -21.89 -6.83 -23.70
CA VAL A 44 -21.30 -7.04 -22.38
C VAL A 44 -19.94 -6.39 -22.36
N THR A 45 -19.71 -5.52 -21.37
CA THR A 45 -18.43 -4.84 -21.18
C THR A 45 -17.75 -5.38 -19.93
N PHE A 46 -16.46 -5.67 -20.04
CA PHE A 46 -15.62 -6.15 -18.95
C PHE A 46 -14.22 -5.55 -19.08
N THR A 47 -13.43 -5.62 -18.01
CA THR A 47 -12.07 -5.10 -17.96
C THR A 47 -11.09 -6.24 -17.69
N ILE A 48 -10.01 -6.27 -18.44
CA ILE A 48 -8.82 -7.10 -18.15
C ILE A 48 -7.80 -6.20 -17.48
N ASP A 49 -7.23 -6.66 -16.36
CA ASP A 49 -6.16 -5.98 -15.65
C ASP A 49 -5.21 -6.99 -15.03
N THR A 50 -3.96 -6.93 -15.46
CA THR A 50 -2.87 -7.81 -15.00
C THR A 50 -1.78 -7.06 -14.24
N ILE A 51 -1.90 -5.71 -14.13
CA ILE A 51 -0.88 -4.82 -13.58
C ILE A 51 -1.26 -4.45 -12.15
N PRO A 52 -0.36 -4.69 -11.16
CA PRO A 52 -0.62 -4.24 -9.78
C PRO A 52 -0.68 -2.71 -9.67
N PRO A 53 -1.42 -2.16 -8.68
CA PRO A 53 -1.47 -0.73 -8.43
C PRO A 53 -0.09 -0.18 -8.03
N THR A 54 0.16 1.08 -8.34
CA THR A 54 1.30 1.81 -7.80
C THR A 54 1.07 2.16 -6.33
N LEU A 55 2.12 2.13 -5.51
CA LEU A 55 2.06 2.49 -4.09
C LEU A 55 3.33 3.22 -3.68
N THR A 56 3.17 4.42 -3.15
CA THR A 56 4.26 5.21 -2.55
C THR A 56 3.89 5.56 -1.12
N VAL A 57 4.75 5.23 -0.16
CA VAL A 57 4.64 5.66 1.24
C VAL A 57 5.58 6.83 1.44
N THR A 58 5.03 8.02 1.70
CA THR A 58 5.78 9.28 1.87
C THR A 58 6.19 9.50 3.32
N ASN A 59 5.40 9.02 4.27
CA ASN A 59 5.70 9.05 5.70
C ASN A 59 5.23 7.73 6.34
N PRO A 60 6.05 7.13 7.20
CA PRO A 60 7.42 7.50 7.60
C PRO A 60 8.47 7.18 6.54
N SER A 61 9.65 7.80 6.68
CA SER A 61 10.86 7.32 6.00
C SER A 61 11.30 5.98 6.57
N GLU A 62 12.03 5.20 5.77
CA GLU A 62 12.66 3.97 6.26
C GLU A 62 13.68 4.30 7.36
N GLY A 63 13.67 3.53 8.44
CA GLY A 63 14.62 3.67 9.55
C GLY A 63 14.38 4.88 10.46
N LEU A 64 13.19 5.52 10.40
CA LEU A 64 12.85 6.62 11.31
C LEU A 64 13.01 6.18 12.77
N ILE A 65 13.71 7.01 13.57
CA ILE A 65 13.75 6.91 15.03
C ILE A 65 12.94 8.09 15.59
N THR A 66 12.07 7.84 16.53
CA THR A 66 11.19 8.86 17.13
C THR A 66 10.96 8.57 18.61
N ASN A 67 10.76 9.62 19.40
CA ASN A 67 10.34 9.51 20.80
C ASN A 67 8.81 9.68 20.97
N LYS A 68 8.06 9.81 19.87
CA LYS A 68 6.60 9.99 19.87
C LYS A 68 5.92 8.67 19.56
N PRO A 69 5.05 8.16 20.45
CA PRO A 69 4.33 6.92 20.22
C PRO A 69 3.26 7.01 19.12
N SER A 70 2.78 8.21 18.78
CA SER A 70 1.85 8.44 17.69
C SER A 70 2.61 8.77 16.41
N LEU A 71 2.27 8.09 15.31
CA LEU A 71 2.88 8.26 14.00
C LEU A 71 1.79 8.32 12.91
N VAL A 72 1.86 9.33 12.06
CA VAL A 72 1.03 9.39 10.85
C VAL A 72 1.71 8.61 9.74
N VAL A 73 1.02 7.63 9.18
CA VAL A 73 1.42 6.94 7.94
C VAL A 73 0.65 7.54 6.79
N SER A 74 1.35 8.01 5.76
CA SER A 74 0.73 8.62 4.59
C SER A 74 1.43 8.25 3.29
N GLY A 75 0.69 8.36 2.20
CA GLY A 75 1.20 8.01 0.88
C GLY A 75 0.20 8.28 -0.22
N LYS A 76 0.52 7.71 -1.37
CA LYS A 76 -0.33 7.77 -2.56
C LYS A 76 -0.33 6.44 -3.28
N THR A 77 -1.50 6.08 -3.81
CA THR A 77 -1.70 4.91 -4.67
C THR A 77 -2.47 5.33 -5.92
N ASP A 78 -2.25 4.62 -7.02
CA ASP A 78 -3.04 4.77 -8.25
C ASP A 78 -3.01 3.48 -9.06
N ASP A 79 -4.04 3.31 -9.88
CA ASP A 79 -4.12 2.28 -10.90
C ASP A 79 -4.74 2.86 -12.17
N ALA A 80 -4.22 2.47 -13.34
CA ALA A 80 -4.68 2.99 -14.62
C ALA A 80 -5.99 2.33 -15.09
N THR A 81 -6.21 1.07 -14.72
CA THR A 81 -7.23 0.19 -15.32
C THR A 81 -8.31 -0.23 -14.31
N SER A 82 -7.93 -0.53 -13.07
CA SER A 82 -8.78 -1.16 -12.05
C SER A 82 -9.00 -0.28 -10.82
N LYS A 83 -9.66 0.85 -10.99
CA LYS A 83 -10.08 1.71 -9.86
C LYS A 83 -11.43 1.27 -9.27
N PRO A 84 -11.70 1.58 -7.97
CA PRO A 84 -10.80 2.23 -7.00
C PRO A 84 -9.77 1.26 -6.43
N VAL A 85 -8.63 1.81 -5.99
CA VAL A 85 -7.62 1.08 -5.22
C VAL A 85 -7.96 1.18 -3.73
N SER A 86 -7.92 0.06 -3.02
CA SER A 86 -8.04 -0.01 -1.56
C SER A 86 -6.67 -0.07 -0.89
N VAL A 87 -6.55 0.50 0.32
CA VAL A 87 -5.30 0.49 1.09
C VAL A 87 -5.54 -0.07 2.48
N THR A 88 -4.61 -0.90 2.96
CA THR A 88 -4.54 -1.30 4.37
C THR A 88 -3.19 -0.92 4.96
N ILE A 89 -3.19 -0.56 6.25
CA ILE A 89 -1.98 -0.34 7.06
C ILE A 89 -2.05 -1.30 8.24
N ASN A 90 -1.06 -2.19 8.36
CA ASN A 90 -1.03 -3.28 9.35
C ASN A 90 -2.35 -4.08 9.39
N GLY A 91 -2.92 -4.37 8.22
CA GLY A 91 -4.18 -5.10 8.05
C GLY A 91 -5.45 -4.27 8.30
N THR A 92 -5.33 -3.02 8.74
CA THR A 92 -6.50 -2.13 8.95
C THR A 92 -6.77 -1.29 7.71
N ALA A 93 -8.01 -1.30 7.22
CA ALA A 93 -8.42 -0.50 6.07
C ALA A 93 -8.26 1.01 6.33
N VAL A 94 -7.89 1.73 5.27
CA VAL A 94 -7.67 3.19 5.28
C VAL A 94 -8.44 3.80 4.12
N SER A 95 -9.08 4.95 4.36
CA SER A 95 -9.74 5.71 3.31
C SER A 95 -8.72 6.28 2.32
N VAL A 96 -8.97 6.07 1.03
CA VAL A 96 -8.20 6.64 -0.07
C VAL A 96 -9.01 7.77 -0.68
N ASN A 97 -8.41 8.95 -0.81
CA ASN A 97 -9.02 10.11 -1.44
C ASN A 97 -9.13 9.92 -2.96
N THR A 98 -9.93 10.76 -3.62
CA THR A 98 -10.12 10.71 -5.09
C THR A 98 -8.85 10.95 -5.89
N ASP A 99 -7.86 11.63 -5.31
CA ASP A 99 -6.53 11.87 -5.90
C ASP A 99 -5.52 10.74 -5.61
N GLY A 100 -5.98 9.66 -4.95
CA GLY A 100 -5.17 8.50 -4.56
C GLY A 100 -4.37 8.67 -3.28
N THR A 101 -4.44 9.81 -2.59
CA THR A 101 -3.74 10.00 -1.32
C THR A 101 -4.45 9.29 -0.17
N PHE A 102 -3.67 8.83 0.81
CA PHE A 102 -4.17 8.24 2.04
C PHE A 102 -3.35 8.70 3.24
N SER A 103 -3.97 8.69 4.42
CA SER A 103 -3.32 9.02 5.68
C SER A 103 -4.04 8.35 6.84
N LYS A 104 -3.26 7.81 7.79
CA LYS A 104 -3.77 7.20 9.01
C LYS A 104 -2.77 7.35 10.14
N GLU A 105 -3.25 7.74 11.30
CA GLU A 105 -2.47 7.70 12.54
C GLU A 105 -2.45 6.28 13.12
N ILE A 106 -1.27 5.84 13.57
CA ILE A 106 -1.04 4.57 14.25
C ILE A 106 -0.27 4.80 15.53
N THR A 107 -0.38 3.85 16.46
CA THR A 107 0.40 3.84 17.71
C THR A 107 1.57 2.86 17.56
N LEU A 108 2.78 3.32 17.93
CA LEU A 108 3.99 2.53 17.95
C LEU A 108 4.16 1.85 19.32
N ALA A 109 4.66 0.63 19.31
CA ALA A 109 5.20 -0.03 20.51
C ALA A 109 6.65 0.40 20.73
N SER A 110 7.15 0.32 21.99
CA SER A 110 8.57 0.58 22.28
C SER A 110 9.48 -0.34 21.46
N GLY A 111 10.58 0.20 20.95
CA GLY A 111 11.52 -0.50 20.08
C GLY A 111 11.12 -0.48 18.61
N VAL A 112 11.54 -1.49 17.86
CA VAL A 112 11.36 -1.57 16.41
C VAL A 112 9.94 -1.99 16.03
N ASN A 113 9.30 -1.18 15.21
CA ASN A 113 7.98 -1.43 14.61
C ASN A 113 8.14 -1.66 13.10
N THR A 114 7.45 -2.68 12.58
CA THR A 114 7.32 -2.90 11.15
C THR A 114 5.93 -2.44 10.71
N ILE A 115 5.88 -1.48 9.80
CA ILE A 115 4.66 -0.93 9.24
C ILE A 115 4.50 -1.50 7.83
N THR A 116 3.43 -2.25 7.59
CA THR A 116 3.12 -2.87 6.30
C THR A 116 1.94 -2.13 5.67
N VAL A 117 2.15 -1.56 4.49
CA VAL A 117 1.13 -0.90 3.68
C VAL A 117 0.88 -1.74 2.44
N ILE A 118 -0.38 -2.09 2.18
CA ILE A 118 -0.79 -2.89 1.03
C ILE A 118 -1.83 -2.11 0.24
N ALA A 119 -1.59 -1.89 -1.03
CA ALA A 119 -2.57 -1.41 -1.99
C ALA A 119 -3.13 -2.60 -2.78
N THR A 120 -4.44 -2.64 -2.98
CA THR A 120 -5.14 -3.67 -3.74
C THR A 120 -6.09 -3.00 -4.73
N ASP A 121 -5.98 -3.32 -6.01
CA ASP A 121 -6.88 -2.86 -7.05
C ASP A 121 -8.20 -3.66 -7.09
N LYS A 122 -9.10 -3.28 -8.00
CA LYS A 122 -10.39 -3.95 -8.18
C LYS A 122 -10.24 -5.35 -8.83
N ALA A 123 -9.14 -5.63 -9.54
CA ALA A 123 -8.84 -6.93 -10.13
C ALA A 123 -8.18 -7.89 -9.12
N GLY A 124 -7.89 -7.43 -7.89
CA GLY A 124 -7.27 -8.21 -6.82
C GLY A 124 -5.75 -8.27 -6.88
N LYS A 125 -5.10 -7.45 -7.72
CA LYS A 125 -3.64 -7.33 -7.74
C LYS A 125 -3.17 -6.45 -6.58
N THR A 126 -1.98 -6.73 -6.04
CA THR A 126 -1.49 -6.05 -4.85
C THR A 126 -0.08 -5.53 -5.00
N THR A 127 0.19 -4.38 -4.37
CA THR A 127 1.54 -3.87 -4.13
C THR A 127 1.73 -3.64 -2.65
N THR A 128 2.88 -4.06 -2.11
CA THR A 128 3.21 -3.97 -0.69
C THR A 128 4.46 -3.13 -0.48
N VAL A 129 4.41 -2.22 0.48
CA VAL A 129 5.55 -1.44 0.97
C VAL A 129 5.66 -1.63 2.48
N THR A 130 6.86 -1.93 2.97
CA THR A 130 7.16 -1.99 4.40
C THR A 130 8.06 -0.84 4.82
N ARG A 131 7.93 -0.39 6.08
CA ARG A 131 8.80 0.61 6.74
C ARG A 131 9.14 0.13 8.13
N LYS A 132 10.40 0.24 8.52
CA LYS A 132 10.85 0.04 9.91
C LYS A 132 10.97 1.38 10.59
N VAL A 133 10.39 1.48 11.80
CA VAL A 133 10.41 2.68 12.64
C VAL A 133 10.76 2.25 14.05
N THR A 134 11.66 2.95 14.70
CA THR A 134 12.02 2.69 16.10
C THR A 134 11.40 3.75 17.00
N LEU A 135 10.59 3.33 17.97
CA LEU A 135 10.18 4.17 19.08
C LEU A 135 11.20 4.03 20.19
N ASP A 136 11.94 5.09 20.43
CA ASP A 136 12.88 5.20 21.53
C ASP A 136 12.41 6.31 22.48
N THR A 137 12.07 5.94 23.69
CA THR A 137 11.63 6.84 24.76
C THR A 137 12.61 6.88 25.92
N ALA A 138 13.75 6.17 25.79
CA ALA A 138 14.79 6.22 26.77
C ALA A 138 15.44 7.60 26.82
N ALA A 139 15.76 8.08 27.99
CA ALA A 139 16.55 9.29 28.15
C ALA A 139 18.03 8.90 28.30
N PRO A 140 18.94 9.67 27.71
CA PRO A 140 20.37 9.43 27.92
C PRO A 140 20.74 9.56 29.40
N VAL A 141 21.69 8.76 29.85
CA VAL A 141 22.14 8.69 31.26
C VAL A 141 23.58 9.17 31.36
N PHE A 142 23.83 10.07 32.30
CA PHE A 142 25.20 10.43 32.68
C PHE A 142 25.84 9.25 33.41
N LYS A 143 26.88 8.65 32.81
CA LYS A 143 27.62 7.55 33.42
C LYS A 143 28.71 8.04 34.38
N SER A 144 29.40 9.12 34.01
CA SER A 144 30.42 9.76 34.82
C SER A 144 30.60 11.23 34.55
N ALA A 145 31.03 11.97 35.54
CA ALA A 145 31.52 13.33 35.39
C ALA A 145 32.78 13.50 36.25
N THR A 146 33.86 13.92 35.69
CA THR A 146 35.12 14.10 36.39
C THR A 146 35.69 15.51 36.16
N LEU A 147 36.33 16.03 37.17
CA LEU A 147 37.05 17.31 37.14
C LEU A 147 38.55 17.04 37.33
N THR A 148 39.37 17.57 36.42
CA THR A 148 40.83 17.36 36.50
C THR A 148 41.58 18.67 36.24
N PRO A 149 42.50 19.10 37.11
CA PRO A 149 42.82 18.53 38.42
C PRO A 149 41.70 18.82 39.45
N ASN A 150 41.62 18.02 40.52
CA ASN A 150 40.74 18.23 41.67
C ASN A 150 41.52 17.94 42.96
N PRO A 151 41.82 18.94 43.79
CA PRO A 151 41.40 20.37 43.75
C PRO A 151 42.02 21.17 42.61
N VAL A 152 41.38 22.30 42.25
CA VAL A 152 41.84 23.27 41.26
C VAL A 152 42.33 24.51 41.98
N ASP A 153 43.58 24.95 41.69
CA ASP A 153 44.14 26.21 42.19
C ASP A 153 43.44 27.44 41.53
N CYS A 154 43.30 28.50 42.33
CA CYS A 154 42.72 29.75 41.86
C CYS A 154 43.46 30.28 40.61
N GLY A 155 42.69 30.60 39.53
CA GLY A 155 43.26 31.14 38.29
C GLY A 155 43.87 30.10 37.35
N LYS A 156 43.79 28.79 37.68
CA LYS A 156 44.22 27.68 36.80
C LYS A 156 43.07 27.13 35.97
N THR A 157 43.40 26.53 34.83
CA THR A 157 42.45 25.81 33.97
C THR A 157 42.15 24.41 34.50
N PHE A 158 40.96 23.95 34.23
CA PHE A 158 40.53 22.58 34.53
C PHE A 158 39.75 21.97 33.34
N VAL A 159 39.69 20.69 33.33
CA VAL A 159 38.91 19.91 32.34
C VAL A 159 37.77 19.21 33.05
N ILE A 160 36.55 19.38 32.53
CA ILE A 160 35.40 18.58 32.87
C ILE A 160 35.23 17.52 31.79
N SER A 161 35.28 16.26 32.17
CA SER A 161 34.97 15.13 31.31
C SER A 161 33.64 14.51 31.70
N VAL A 162 32.73 14.33 30.75
CA VAL A 162 31.42 13.76 30.96
C VAL A 162 31.23 12.58 30.02
N GLU A 163 30.85 11.42 30.56
CA GLU A 163 30.45 10.26 29.78
C GLU A 163 28.94 10.15 29.84
N VAL A 164 28.29 10.12 28.65
CA VAL A 164 26.85 9.96 28.48
C VAL A 164 26.60 8.71 27.67
N ILE A 165 25.63 7.91 28.05
CA ILE A 165 25.18 6.71 27.34
C ILE A 165 23.67 6.81 27.06
N ASP A 166 23.27 6.23 25.93
CA ASP A 166 21.88 6.13 25.48
C ASP A 166 21.64 4.70 24.95
#